data_72e9e744cbfdd9c2f88263b35f8f4199
#
_entry.id   72e9e744cbfdd9c2f88263b35f8f4199
#
_cell.length_a   1.000
_cell.length_b   1.000
_cell.length_c   1.000
_cell.angle_alpha   90.00
_cell.angle_beta   90.00
_cell.angle_gamma   90.00
#
_symmetry.space_group_name_H-M   'P 1'
#
loop_
_entity.id
_entity.type
_entity.pdbx_description
1 polymer ?
#
loop_
_entity_poly.entity_id
_entity_poly.type
_entity_poly.pdbx_seq_one_letter_code
_entity_poly.pdbx_strand_id
1 'polypeptide(L)'
;MTEEQQNRDDLRCIGCGAKIQTTDPKEPGYTPQSALEKGLKNNELYCQRCFRLRHYNEIAPVSLSDDDFLRLLSQIRNDDALIVYVVDIFDFNGSIIPGLHRFVGSNPVLLVGNKEDLLPRSLRRSKLRDWLRQQANLAGLRPIDTVLVSAKKNHQIDYLLEVIDKYRQGRDVYFVGVTNVGKSTLVNQIIKRQTGIKELITTSKFPGTTLDKIEIPLDDGHQLIDTPGIIHQHQMAHVLSAKDLKYVSPQKEIKPRTYQLDPEQTIFIGGVARFDY
;
A
#
# COMPACT_ATOMS: atom_id res chain seq x y z
N MET A 1 -29.26 30.70 6.60
CA MET A 1 -28.65 29.65 5.78
C MET A 1 -29.66 29.31 4.70
N THR A 2 -29.35 29.60 3.45
CA THR A 2 -30.25 29.40 2.32
C THR A 2 -30.31 27.92 1.92
N GLU A 3 -31.44 27.46 1.37
CA GLU A 3 -31.64 26.09 0.89
C GLU A 3 -30.52 25.62 -0.08
N GLU A 4 -29.88 26.52 -0.80
CA GLU A 4 -28.71 26.25 -1.65
C GLU A 4 -27.45 25.91 -0.87
N GLN A 5 -27.26 26.39 0.36
CA GLN A 5 -26.13 26.03 1.22
C GLN A 5 -26.33 24.66 1.87
N GLN A 6 -27.56 24.33 2.23
CA GLN A 6 -27.92 23.03 2.81
C GLN A 6 -27.83 21.91 1.78
N ASN A 7 -28.05 22.20 0.50
CA ASN A 7 -27.92 21.22 -0.60
C ASN A 7 -26.46 20.94 -0.98
N ARG A 8 -25.51 21.86 -0.71
CA ARG A 8 -24.07 21.67 -0.91
C ARG A 8 -23.42 20.83 0.18
N ASP A 9 -23.99 20.86 1.39
CA ASP A 9 -23.45 20.11 2.53
C ASP A 9 -23.70 18.62 2.49
N ASP A 10 -24.57 18.14 1.59
CA ASP A 10 -24.93 16.72 1.44
C ASP A 10 -24.39 16.06 0.17
N LEU A 11 -23.54 16.75 -0.59
CA LEU A 11 -22.97 16.20 -1.81
C LEU A 11 -22.03 15.02 -1.51
N ARG A 12 -22.29 13.90 -2.16
CA ARG A 12 -21.50 12.65 -1.98
C ARG A 12 -20.88 12.21 -3.28
N CYS A 13 -19.70 11.63 -3.18
CA CYS A 13 -19.02 11.01 -4.30
C CYS A 13 -19.81 9.80 -4.80
N ILE A 14 -20.13 9.74 -6.09
CA ILE A 14 -20.86 8.62 -6.71
C ILE A 14 -20.07 7.30 -6.59
N GLY A 15 -18.72 7.39 -6.61
CA GLY A 15 -17.86 6.21 -6.49
C GLY A 15 -17.76 5.64 -5.08
N CYS A 16 -17.43 6.46 -4.06
CA CYS A 16 -17.12 5.98 -2.71
C CYS A 16 -18.10 6.42 -1.62
N GLY A 17 -19.11 7.21 -1.96
CA GLY A 17 -20.08 7.71 -0.99
C GLY A 17 -19.52 8.74 0.01
N ALA A 18 -18.22 9.06 -0.03
CA ALA A 18 -17.62 10.06 0.85
C ALA A 18 -18.26 11.45 0.61
N LYS A 19 -18.44 12.22 1.69
CA LYS A 19 -18.89 13.61 1.60
C LYS A 19 -17.87 14.42 0.78
N ILE A 20 -18.33 15.12 -0.24
CA ILE A 20 -17.45 15.95 -1.08
C ILE A 20 -16.97 17.16 -0.28
N GLN A 21 -15.67 17.41 -0.37
CA GLN A 21 -15.02 18.59 0.21
C GLN A 21 -13.92 19.09 -0.73
N THR A 22 -13.60 20.38 -0.62
CA THR A 22 -12.64 21.07 -1.49
C THR A 22 -11.44 21.64 -0.72
N THR A 23 -11.35 21.36 0.59
CA THR A 23 -10.40 21.99 1.50
C THR A 23 -9.10 21.22 1.68
N ASP A 24 -9.15 19.91 1.90
CA ASP A 24 -7.95 19.10 2.16
C ASP A 24 -7.78 18.00 1.12
N PRO A 25 -6.73 18.09 0.26
CA PRO A 25 -6.42 17.06 -0.74
C PRO A 25 -6.08 15.67 -0.19
N LYS A 26 -5.76 15.56 1.11
CA LYS A 26 -5.41 14.30 1.76
C LYS A 26 -6.60 13.57 2.35
N GLU A 27 -7.68 14.31 2.63
CA GLU A 27 -8.88 13.77 3.25
C GLU A 27 -9.82 13.12 2.22
N PRO A 28 -10.61 12.12 2.64
CA PRO A 28 -11.62 11.49 1.79
C PRO A 28 -12.62 12.51 1.23
N GLY A 29 -13.08 12.27 -0.01
CA GLY A 29 -14.06 13.15 -0.66
C GLY A 29 -13.45 14.39 -1.31
N TYR A 30 -12.15 14.62 -1.23
CA TYR A 30 -11.53 15.79 -1.85
C TYR A 30 -11.81 15.86 -3.36
N THR A 31 -12.25 17.03 -3.79
CA THR A 31 -12.51 17.35 -5.19
C THR A 31 -12.05 18.80 -5.45
N PRO A 32 -11.16 19.03 -6.42
CA PRO A 32 -10.80 20.41 -6.79
C PRO A 32 -12.04 21.21 -7.17
N GLN A 33 -12.07 22.51 -6.83
CA GLN A 33 -13.22 23.38 -7.08
C GLN A 33 -13.71 23.33 -8.53
N SER A 34 -12.77 23.34 -9.49
CA SER A 34 -13.09 23.26 -10.92
C SER A 34 -13.72 21.92 -11.34
N ALA A 35 -13.36 20.83 -10.66
CA ALA A 35 -13.95 19.52 -10.91
C ALA A 35 -15.33 19.38 -10.25
N LEU A 36 -15.54 20.00 -9.08
CA LEU A 36 -16.84 20.08 -8.42
C LEU A 36 -17.85 20.77 -9.33
N GLU A 37 -17.50 21.93 -9.88
CA GLU A 37 -18.39 22.69 -10.76
C GLU A 37 -18.75 21.91 -12.05
N LYS A 38 -17.81 21.19 -12.62
CA LYS A 38 -18.05 20.30 -13.78
C LYS A 38 -18.93 19.11 -13.42
N GLY A 39 -18.64 18.47 -12.28
CA GLY A 39 -19.40 17.32 -11.79
C GLY A 39 -20.86 17.64 -11.49
N LEU A 40 -21.13 18.83 -10.92
CA LEU A 40 -22.48 19.30 -10.69
C LEU A 40 -23.26 19.58 -12.00
N LYS A 41 -22.61 20.09 -13.02
CA LYS A 41 -23.23 20.33 -14.36
C LYS A 41 -23.59 19.03 -15.07
N ASN A 42 -22.77 18.00 -14.92
CA ASN A 42 -22.92 16.73 -15.63
C ASN A 42 -23.67 15.67 -14.81
N ASN A 43 -24.05 15.97 -13.58
CA ASN A 43 -24.62 15.04 -12.60
C ASN A 43 -23.70 13.81 -12.33
N GLU A 44 -22.38 13.98 -12.52
CA GLU A 44 -21.34 12.97 -12.29
C GLU A 44 -20.28 13.51 -11.32
N LEU A 45 -20.54 13.39 -10.04
CA LEU A 45 -19.68 13.94 -9.00
C LEU A 45 -18.79 12.86 -8.38
N TYR A 46 -17.52 12.88 -8.75
CA TYR A 46 -16.50 11.98 -8.20
C TYR A 46 -15.47 12.77 -7.37
N CYS A 47 -15.06 12.22 -6.23
CA CYS A 47 -13.85 12.73 -5.57
C CYS A 47 -12.61 12.43 -6.43
N GLN A 48 -11.54 13.18 -6.21
CA GLN A 48 -10.30 13.06 -7.00
C GLN A 48 -9.75 11.62 -7.03
N ARG A 49 -9.86 10.89 -5.92
CA ARG A 49 -9.45 9.50 -5.81
C ARG A 49 -10.27 8.59 -6.74
N CYS A 50 -11.60 8.66 -6.66
CA CYS A 50 -12.48 7.86 -7.50
C CYS A 50 -12.38 8.25 -8.98
N PHE A 51 -12.20 9.54 -9.27
CA PHE A 51 -11.95 10.01 -10.63
C PHE A 51 -10.66 9.40 -11.21
N ARG A 52 -9.56 9.44 -10.46
CA ARG A 52 -8.28 8.84 -10.89
C ARG A 52 -8.40 7.33 -11.09
N LEU A 53 -9.06 6.66 -10.16
CA LEU A 53 -9.29 5.23 -10.25
C LEU A 53 -10.08 4.88 -11.52
N ARG A 54 -11.20 5.58 -11.77
CA ARG A 54 -12.09 5.31 -12.92
C ARG A 54 -11.44 5.64 -14.27
N HIS A 55 -10.73 6.76 -14.36
CA HIS A 55 -10.20 7.25 -15.65
C HIS A 55 -8.76 6.85 -15.93
N TYR A 56 -7.95 6.62 -14.90
CA TYR A 56 -6.53 6.30 -15.02
C TYR A 56 -6.13 4.98 -14.40
N ASN A 57 -7.07 4.25 -13.80
CA ASN A 57 -6.80 3.04 -13.01
C ASN A 57 -5.70 3.26 -11.96
N GLU A 58 -5.72 4.43 -11.31
CA GLU A 58 -4.75 4.81 -10.29
C GLU A 58 -5.38 4.80 -8.91
N ILE A 59 -4.80 4.00 -8.01
CA ILE A 59 -5.16 3.97 -6.59
C ILE A 59 -4.30 4.97 -5.85
N ALA A 60 -4.92 6.00 -5.26
CA ALA A 60 -4.24 6.92 -4.36
C ALA A 60 -4.09 6.27 -2.97
N PRO A 61 -2.93 6.40 -2.31
CA PRO A 61 -2.75 5.89 -0.97
C PRO A 61 -3.68 6.60 0.02
N VAL A 62 -4.36 5.81 0.87
CA VAL A 62 -5.09 6.29 2.04
C VAL A 62 -4.39 5.72 3.27
N SER A 63 -4.15 6.53 4.27
CA SER A 63 -3.51 6.11 5.51
C SER A 63 -4.52 6.03 6.65
N LEU A 64 -4.33 5.08 7.55
CA LEU A 64 -5.16 4.81 8.72
C LEU A 64 -4.42 5.14 10.00
N SER A 65 -5.18 5.46 11.06
CA SER A 65 -4.68 5.37 12.43
C SER A 65 -4.43 3.91 12.82
N ASP A 66 -3.58 3.68 13.82
CA ASP A 66 -3.26 2.33 14.30
C ASP A 66 -4.53 1.58 14.76
N ASP A 67 -5.44 2.24 15.46
CA ASP A 67 -6.67 1.64 15.98
C ASP A 67 -7.66 1.23 14.89
N ASP A 68 -7.86 2.08 13.89
CA ASP A 68 -8.75 1.78 12.77
C ASP A 68 -8.24 0.60 11.95
N PHE A 69 -6.92 0.51 11.81
CA PHE A 69 -6.29 -0.59 11.12
C PHE A 69 -6.40 -1.91 11.88
N LEU A 70 -6.20 -1.92 13.20
CA LEU A 70 -6.38 -3.12 14.02
C LEU A 70 -7.82 -3.64 13.94
N ARG A 71 -8.81 -2.74 13.88
CA ARG A 71 -10.22 -3.11 13.63
C ARG A 71 -10.40 -3.75 12.28
N LEU A 72 -9.79 -3.19 11.23
CA LEU A 72 -9.82 -3.72 9.88
C LEU A 72 -9.25 -5.13 9.82
N LEU A 73 -8.05 -5.34 10.37
CA LEU A 73 -7.42 -6.66 10.43
C LEU A 73 -8.26 -7.67 11.20
N SER A 74 -8.91 -7.24 12.29
CA SER A 74 -9.79 -8.10 13.08
C SER A 74 -11.02 -8.57 12.30
N GLN A 75 -11.48 -7.80 11.32
CA GLN A 75 -12.56 -8.20 10.43
C GLN A 75 -12.09 -9.23 9.39
N ILE A 76 -10.91 -8.99 8.78
CA ILE A 76 -10.29 -9.92 7.82
C ILE A 76 -10.05 -11.31 8.43
N ARG A 77 -9.86 -11.38 9.76
CA ARG A 77 -9.70 -12.65 10.46
C ARG A 77 -10.87 -13.63 10.26
N ASN A 78 -12.07 -13.09 10.06
CA ASN A 78 -13.29 -13.89 9.92
C ASN A 78 -13.58 -14.32 8.47
N ASP A 79 -12.82 -13.75 7.52
CA ASP A 79 -12.94 -14.09 6.11
C ASP A 79 -12.04 -15.29 5.79
N ASP A 80 -12.45 -16.14 4.83
CA ASP A 80 -11.55 -17.14 4.24
C ASP A 80 -10.85 -16.52 3.05
N ALA A 81 -9.62 -16.04 3.26
CA ALA A 81 -8.92 -15.24 2.28
C ALA A 81 -7.41 -15.53 2.24
N LEU A 82 -6.75 -15.20 1.14
CA LEU A 82 -5.31 -15.09 1.07
C LEU A 82 -4.86 -13.69 1.46
N ILE A 83 -3.94 -13.58 2.40
CA ILE A 83 -3.35 -12.31 2.80
C ILE A 83 -2.04 -12.09 2.05
N VAL A 84 -1.99 -11.12 1.16
CA VAL A 84 -0.77 -10.65 0.49
C VAL A 84 -0.16 -9.54 1.32
N TYR A 85 0.83 -9.89 2.13
CA TYR A 85 1.49 -8.95 3.01
C TYR A 85 2.68 -8.29 2.33
N VAL A 86 2.54 -7.00 2.01
CA VAL A 86 3.55 -6.22 1.28
C VAL A 86 4.45 -5.48 2.25
N VAL A 87 5.76 -5.71 2.14
CA VAL A 87 6.79 -5.04 2.95
C VAL A 87 7.80 -4.34 2.03
N ASP A 88 8.38 -3.24 2.52
CA ASP A 88 9.52 -2.60 1.90
C ASP A 88 10.79 -3.36 2.27
N ILE A 89 11.46 -3.92 1.28
CA ILE A 89 12.67 -4.73 1.53
C ILE A 89 13.83 -3.90 2.08
N PHE A 90 13.89 -2.61 1.74
CA PHE A 90 14.89 -1.68 2.23
C PHE A 90 14.61 -1.23 3.67
N ASP A 91 13.33 -1.01 4.00
CA ASP A 91 12.86 -0.64 5.35
C ASP A 91 11.96 -1.76 5.91
N PHE A 92 12.55 -2.96 6.05
CA PHE A 92 11.81 -4.12 6.54
C PHE A 92 11.25 -3.89 7.95
N ASN A 93 12.07 -3.37 8.85
CA ASN A 93 11.66 -3.14 10.25
C ASN A 93 10.54 -2.11 10.35
N GLY A 94 10.57 -1.05 9.56
CA GLY A 94 9.50 -0.06 9.48
C GLY A 94 8.24 -0.60 8.77
N SER A 95 8.35 -1.72 8.08
CA SER A 95 7.23 -2.34 7.36
C SER A 95 6.52 -3.44 8.16
N ILE A 96 7.15 -3.94 9.23
CA ILE A 96 6.57 -5.03 10.02
C ILE A 96 5.43 -4.51 10.89
N ILE A 97 4.31 -5.21 10.81
CA ILE A 97 3.13 -5.00 11.65
C ILE A 97 3.26 -5.95 12.85
N PRO A 98 3.50 -5.43 14.07
CA PRO A 98 3.62 -6.28 15.26
C PRO A 98 2.34 -7.09 15.48
N GLY A 99 2.50 -8.39 15.69
CA GLY A 99 1.36 -9.27 15.99
C GLY A 99 0.40 -9.53 14.84
N LEU A 100 0.76 -9.23 13.58
CA LEU A 100 -0.10 -9.46 12.40
C LEU A 100 -0.73 -10.86 12.39
N HIS A 101 0.02 -11.90 12.78
CA HIS A 101 -0.48 -13.28 12.85
C HIS A 101 -1.72 -13.45 13.76
N ARG A 102 -1.88 -12.59 14.78
CA ARG A 102 -3.06 -12.63 15.67
C ARG A 102 -4.30 -12.04 14.99
N PHE A 103 -4.09 -11.09 14.10
CA PHE A 103 -5.17 -10.37 13.42
C PHE A 103 -5.65 -11.08 12.16
N VAL A 104 -4.77 -11.77 11.44
CA VAL A 104 -5.14 -12.51 10.23
C VAL A 104 -5.69 -13.91 10.51
N GLY A 105 -5.59 -14.39 11.78
CA GLY A 105 -6.12 -15.68 12.18
C GLY A 105 -5.45 -16.86 11.47
N SER A 106 -6.25 -17.77 10.94
CA SER A 106 -5.79 -18.94 10.17
C SER A 106 -5.56 -18.67 8.69
N ASN A 107 -5.81 -17.45 8.23
CA ASN A 107 -5.63 -17.10 6.83
C ASN A 107 -4.18 -17.25 6.37
N PRO A 108 -3.92 -17.90 5.23
CA PRO A 108 -2.59 -18.03 4.69
C PRO A 108 -1.99 -16.66 4.34
N VAL A 109 -0.71 -16.46 4.68
CA VAL A 109 0.00 -15.21 4.42
C VAL A 109 1.06 -15.43 3.35
N LEU A 110 0.96 -14.75 2.23
CA LEU A 110 2.00 -14.62 1.20
C LEU A 110 2.80 -13.35 1.47
N LEU A 111 4.09 -13.49 1.75
CA LEU A 111 4.98 -12.35 2.01
C LEU A 111 5.54 -11.81 0.70
N VAL A 112 5.34 -10.52 0.46
CA VAL A 112 5.82 -9.84 -0.74
C VAL A 112 6.82 -8.75 -0.36
N GLY A 113 8.10 -8.98 -0.68
CA GLY A 113 9.16 -7.97 -0.56
C GLY A 113 9.17 -7.08 -1.79
N ASN A 114 8.71 -5.84 -1.64
CA ASN A 114 8.71 -4.85 -2.71
C ASN A 114 9.97 -3.98 -2.67
N LYS A 115 10.22 -3.24 -3.75
CA LYS A 115 11.37 -2.35 -3.97
C LYS A 115 12.71 -3.09 -4.10
N GLU A 116 12.69 -4.33 -4.63
CA GLU A 116 13.90 -5.10 -4.93
C GLU A 116 14.91 -4.31 -5.78
N ASP A 117 14.43 -3.39 -6.61
CA ASP A 117 15.23 -2.52 -7.46
C ASP A 117 16.15 -1.53 -6.73
N LEU A 118 15.96 -1.36 -5.43
CA LEU A 118 16.81 -0.52 -4.59
C LEU A 118 18.04 -1.27 -4.06
N LEU A 119 18.01 -2.58 -4.06
CA LEU A 119 19.10 -3.39 -3.54
C LEU A 119 20.20 -3.61 -4.60
N PRO A 120 21.45 -3.80 -4.17
CA PRO A 120 22.56 -4.11 -5.09
C PRO A 120 22.28 -5.36 -5.93
N ARG A 121 22.49 -5.28 -7.24
CA ARG A 121 22.32 -6.42 -8.17
C ARG A 121 23.27 -7.60 -7.89
N SER A 122 24.33 -7.36 -7.13
CA SER A 122 25.24 -8.40 -6.67
C SER A 122 24.61 -9.36 -5.66
N LEU A 123 23.49 -8.98 -5.04
CA LEU A 123 22.79 -9.85 -4.10
C LEU A 123 22.05 -10.98 -4.84
N ARG A 124 22.23 -12.20 -4.35
CA ARG A 124 21.50 -13.36 -4.86
C ARG A 124 20.05 -13.32 -4.38
N ARG A 125 19.11 -13.26 -5.31
CA ARG A 125 17.67 -13.22 -5.02
C ARG A 125 17.19 -14.34 -4.08
N SER A 126 17.73 -15.57 -4.26
CA SER A 126 17.40 -16.69 -3.37
C SER A 126 17.77 -16.38 -1.92
N LYS A 127 19.00 -15.90 -1.66
CA LYS A 127 19.45 -15.53 -0.31
C LYS A 127 18.61 -14.40 0.28
N LEU A 128 18.22 -13.42 -0.55
CA LEU A 128 17.38 -12.31 -0.12
C LEU A 128 15.97 -12.78 0.27
N ARG A 129 15.39 -13.68 -0.53
CA ARG A 129 14.10 -14.30 -0.22
C ARG A 129 14.15 -15.11 1.07
N ASP A 130 15.20 -15.91 1.25
CA ASP A 130 15.38 -16.73 2.45
C ASP A 130 15.58 -15.86 3.70
N TRP A 131 16.37 -14.78 3.58
CA TRP A 131 16.53 -13.78 4.63
C TRP A 131 15.19 -13.12 4.99
N LEU A 132 14.42 -12.66 4.01
CA LEU A 132 13.14 -12.02 4.23
C LEU A 132 12.16 -12.97 4.96
N ARG A 133 12.12 -14.23 4.55
CA ARG A 133 11.32 -15.26 5.21
C ARG A 133 11.77 -15.50 6.65
N GLN A 134 13.08 -15.55 6.88
CA GLN A 134 13.65 -15.70 8.23
C GLN A 134 13.28 -14.52 9.12
N GLN A 135 13.41 -13.28 8.63
CA GLN A 135 13.03 -12.09 9.39
C GLN A 135 11.52 -12.08 9.72
N ALA A 136 10.67 -12.46 8.78
CA ALA A 136 9.24 -12.61 9.04
C ALA A 136 8.96 -13.67 10.11
N ASN A 137 9.66 -14.80 10.08
CA ASN A 137 9.54 -15.85 11.11
C ASN A 137 9.96 -15.35 12.50
N LEU A 138 11.03 -14.55 12.58
CA LEU A 138 11.45 -13.92 13.84
C LEU A 138 10.40 -12.93 14.39
N ALA A 139 9.69 -12.25 13.49
CA ALA A 139 8.55 -11.39 13.84
C ALA A 139 7.25 -12.16 14.16
N GLY A 140 7.30 -13.49 14.21
CA GLY A 140 6.15 -14.35 14.56
C GLY A 140 5.24 -14.71 13.38
N LEU A 141 5.57 -14.29 12.16
CA LEU A 141 4.84 -14.69 10.96
C LEU A 141 5.32 -16.06 10.45
N ARG A 142 4.41 -16.77 9.78
CA ARG A 142 4.73 -18.03 9.10
C ARG A 142 4.21 -17.96 7.66
N PRO A 143 4.90 -17.20 6.78
CA PRO A 143 4.43 -17.05 5.40
C PRO A 143 4.48 -18.39 4.66
N ILE A 144 3.41 -18.68 3.90
CA ILE A 144 3.32 -19.87 3.06
C ILE A 144 4.34 -19.84 1.93
N ASP A 145 4.60 -18.63 1.41
CA ASP A 145 5.65 -18.38 0.42
C ASP A 145 6.17 -16.94 0.54
N THR A 146 7.27 -16.64 -0.17
CA THR A 146 7.90 -15.32 -0.19
C THR A 146 8.28 -14.95 -1.60
N VAL A 147 7.81 -13.81 -2.07
CA VAL A 147 8.05 -13.28 -3.42
C VAL A 147 8.74 -11.93 -3.36
N LEU A 148 9.71 -11.71 -4.24
CA LEU A 148 10.42 -10.44 -4.39
C LEU A 148 9.93 -9.74 -5.65
N VAL A 149 9.56 -8.46 -5.54
CA VAL A 149 9.05 -7.67 -6.66
C VAL A 149 9.63 -6.25 -6.68
N SER A 150 9.53 -5.60 -7.81
CA SER A 150 9.62 -4.15 -7.92
C SER A 150 8.39 -3.61 -8.64
N ALA A 151 7.44 -3.09 -7.87
CA ALA A 151 6.26 -2.45 -8.44
C ALA A 151 6.63 -1.25 -9.34
N LYS A 152 7.63 -0.46 -8.93
CA LYS A 152 8.13 0.70 -9.71
C LYS A 152 8.74 0.30 -11.05
N LYS A 153 9.47 -0.81 -11.10
CA LYS A 153 10.14 -1.33 -12.31
C LYS A 153 9.30 -2.35 -13.05
N ASN A 154 8.11 -2.64 -12.56
CA ASN A 154 7.23 -3.63 -13.17
C ASN A 154 7.88 -5.02 -13.27
N HIS A 155 8.70 -5.37 -12.27
CA HIS A 155 9.50 -6.59 -12.26
C HIS A 155 8.84 -7.67 -11.38
N GLN A 156 8.73 -8.90 -11.90
CA GLN A 156 8.15 -10.08 -11.23
C GLN A 156 6.65 -9.94 -10.85
N ILE A 157 5.91 -9.07 -11.51
CA ILE A 157 4.47 -8.91 -11.21
C ILE A 157 3.66 -10.08 -11.76
N ASP A 158 4.01 -10.60 -12.95
CA ASP A 158 3.33 -11.76 -13.53
C ASP A 158 3.57 -13.01 -12.68
N TYR A 159 4.81 -13.23 -12.24
CA TYR A 159 5.12 -14.29 -11.30
C TYR A 159 4.37 -14.17 -9.96
N LEU A 160 4.22 -12.95 -9.45
CA LEU A 160 3.41 -12.70 -8.25
C LEU A 160 1.96 -13.13 -8.47
N LEU A 161 1.38 -12.81 -9.63
CA LEU A 161 0.00 -13.21 -9.95
C LEU A 161 -0.16 -14.73 -10.03
N GLU A 162 0.79 -15.43 -10.63
CA GLU A 162 0.82 -16.91 -10.67
C GLU A 162 0.87 -17.50 -9.25
N VAL A 163 1.70 -16.91 -8.38
CA VAL A 163 1.82 -17.34 -6.97
C VAL A 163 0.56 -17.05 -6.19
N ILE A 164 -0.06 -15.88 -6.38
CA ILE A 164 -1.35 -15.53 -5.78
C ILE A 164 -2.41 -16.54 -6.21
N ASP A 165 -2.55 -16.81 -7.51
CA ASP A 165 -3.54 -17.74 -8.04
C ASP A 165 -3.36 -19.16 -7.48
N LYS A 166 -2.11 -19.63 -7.40
CA LYS A 166 -1.76 -20.93 -6.80
C LYS A 166 -2.24 -21.04 -5.34
N TYR A 167 -2.08 -19.99 -4.54
CA TYR A 167 -2.30 -20.09 -3.10
C TYR A 167 -3.67 -19.57 -2.64
N ARG A 168 -4.35 -18.73 -3.43
CA ARG A 168 -5.71 -18.27 -3.09
C ARG A 168 -6.74 -19.40 -3.16
N GLN A 169 -6.56 -20.36 -4.07
CA GLN A 169 -7.44 -21.54 -4.17
C GLN A 169 -8.95 -21.18 -4.21
N GLY A 170 -9.33 -20.19 -5.02
CA GLY A 170 -10.71 -19.72 -5.08
C GLY A 170 -11.17 -18.92 -3.86
N ARG A 171 -10.28 -18.14 -3.25
CA ARG A 171 -10.59 -17.22 -2.14
C ARG A 171 -10.36 -15.78 -2.56
N ASP A 172 -10.92 -14.87 -1.79
CA ASP A 172 -10.60 -13.45 -1.89
C ASP A 172 -9.15 -13.19 -1.47
N VAL A 173 -8.57 -12.10 -1.97
CA VAL A 173 -7.17 -11.75 -1.74
C VAL A 173 -7.10 -10.34 -1.13
N TYR A 174 -6.59 -10.23 0.08
CA TYR A 174 -6.36 -8.94 0.75
C TYR A 174 -4.92 -8.50 0.62
N PHE A 175 -4.70 -7.29 0.07
CA PHE A 175 -3.40 -6.64 0.10
C PHE A 175 -3.27 -5.81 1.37
N VAL A 176 -2.33 -6.20 2.23
CA VAL A 176 -2.08 -5.60 3.54
C VAL A 176 -0.65 -5.05 3.58
N GLY A 177 -0.44 -3.92 4.23
CA GLY A 177 0.89 -3.35 4.43
C GLY A 177 0.83 -1.94 4.98
N VAL A 178 1.94 -1.48 5.56
CA VAL A 178 2.07 -0.11 6.06
C VAL A 178 2.16 0.90 4.92
N THR A 179 2.04 2.18 5.24
CA THR A 179 2.25 3.25 4.26
C THR A 179 3.65 3.19 3.65
N ASN A 180 3.80 3.70 2.43
CA ASN A 180 5.08 3.82 1.72
C ASN A 180 5.80 2.51 1.33
N VAL A 181 5.27 1.32 1.62
CA VAL A 181 5.83 0.05 1.11
C VAL A 181 5.62 -0.14 -0.40
N GLY A 182 4.79 0.71 -1.01
CA GLY A 182 4.47 0.65 -2.44
C GLY A 182 3.30 -0.29 -2.77
N LYS A 183 2.43 -0.59 -1.79
CA LYS A 183 1.24 -1.43 -1.95
C LYS A 183 0.32 -0.93 -3.08
N SER A 184 -0.10 0.34 -3.04
CA SER A 184 -0.96 0.93 -4.09
C SER A 184 -0.27 0.95 -5.46
N THR A 185 1.06 1.14 -5.51
CA THR A 185 1.81 1.04 -6.78
C THR A 185 1.76 -0.39 -7.32
N LEU A 186 1.89 -1.39 -6.44
CA LEU A 186 1.82 -2.81 -6.80
C LEU A 186 0.43 -3.17 -7.33
N VAL A 187 -0.62 -2.79 -6.60
CA VAL A 187 -2.01 -3.04 -7.01
C VAL A 187 -2.33 -2.34 -8.33
N ASN A 188 -1.86 -1.09 -8.53
CA ASN A 188 -1.99 -0.39 -9.81
C ASN A 188 -1.29 -1.13 -10.98
N GLN A 189 -0.14 -1.77 -10.75
CA GLN A 189 0.51 -2.58 -11.77
C GLN A 189 -0.29 -3.85 -12.09
N ILE A 190 -0.91 -4.46 -11.09
CA ILE A 190 -1.78 -5.63 -11.27
C ILE A 190 -3.01 -5.24 -12.11
N ILE A 191 -3.69 -4.14 -11.75
CA ILE A 191 -4.85 -3.63 -12.49
C ILE A 191 -4.50 -3.38 -13.97
N LYS A 192 -3.38 -2.72 -14.23
CA LYS A 192 -2.94 -2.44 -15.60
C LYS A 192 -2.71 -3.69 -16.45
N ARG A 193 -2.39 -4.83 -15.83
CA ARG A 193 -2.19 -6.10 -16.52
C ARG A 193 -3.48 -6.85 -16.80
N GLN A 194 -4.44 -6.72 -15.92
CA GLN A 194 -5.77 -7.32 -16.10
C GLN A 194 -6.62 -6.45 -17.02
N THR A 195 -6.17 -6.25 -18.25
CA THR A 195 -6.79 -5.36 -19.27
C THR A 195 -8.23 -5.72 -19.69
N GLY A 196 -8.85 -6.71 -19.06
CA GLY A 196 -10.23 -7.13 -19.29
C GLY A 196 -11.24 -6.64 -18.25
N ILE A 197 -10.81 -5.98 -17.17
CA ILE A 197 -11.70 -5.46 -16.13
C ILE A 197 -12.44 -4.24 -16.68
N LYS A 198 -13.68 -4.44 -17.13
CA LYS A 198 -14.52 -3.38 -17.70
C LYS A 198 -15.07 -2.41 -16.64
N GLU A 199 -15.16 -2.83 -15.38
CA GLU A 199 -15.64 -2.01 -14.28
C GLU A 199 -14.87 -2.37 -13.01
N LEU A 200 -14.04 -1.43 -12.53
CA LEU A 200 -13.55 -1.47 -11.17
C LEU A 200 -14.72 -1.11 -10.25
N ILE A 201 -15.15 -2.06 -9.44
CA ILE A 201 -16.12 -1.78 -8.40
C ILE A 201 -15.41 -0.94 -7.35
N THR A 202 -15.67 0.34 -7.40
CA THR A 202 -15.08 1.29 -6.49
C THR A 202 -15.83 1.27 -5.17
N THR A 203 -15.12 0.89 -4.13
CA THR A 203 -15.34 1.30 -2.75
C THR A 203 -16.67 0.86 -2.12
N SER A 204 -16.66 -0.33 -1.59
CA SER A 204 -17.49 -0.62 -0.41
C SER A 204 -16.71 -0.22 0.85
N LYS A 205 -17.43 0.19 1.89
CA LYS A 205 -16.83 0.46 3.20
C LYS A 205 -16.59 -0.85 3.93
N PHE A 206 -15.50 -0.96 4.68
CA PHE A 206 -15.39 -2.03 5.64
C PHE A 206 -16.53 -1.94 6.66
N PRO A 207 -17.25 -3.02 6.96
CA PRO A 207 -18.32 -3.01 7.93
C PRO A 207 -17.87 -2.41 9.27
N GLY A 208 -18.60 -1.41 9.75
CA GLY A 208 -18.30 -0.75 11.04
C GLY A 208 -17.15 0.26 11.03
N THR A 209 -16.61 0.62 9.85
CA THR A 209 -15.57 1.64 9.70
C THR A 209 -15.99 2.72 8.70
N THR A 210 -15.33 3.87 8.74
CA THR A 210 -15.46 4.92 7.71
C THR A 210 -14.52 4.68 6.52
N LEU A 211 -13.84 3.53 6.48
CA LEU A 211 -12.72 3.24 5.61
C LEU A 211 -13.17 2.57 4.33
N ASP A 212 -12.62 3.06 3.24
CA ASP A 212 -12.91 2.55 1.91
C ASP A 212 -11.93 1.42 1.56
N LYS A 213 -12.46 0.30 1.08
CA LYS A 213 -11.71 -0.76 0.42
C LYS A 213 -11.87 -0.62 -1.09
N ILE A 214 -10.87 -1.00 -1.86
CA ILE A 214 -10.96 -1.08 -3.31
C ILE A 214 -11.05 -2.55 -3.68
N GLU A 215 -12.14 -2.92 -4.31
CA GLU A 215 -12.43 -4.28 -4.77
C GLU A 215 -12.17 -4.38 -6.26
N ILE A 216 -11.34 -5.34 -6.65
CA ILE A 216 -11.01 -5.65 -8.03
C ILE A 216 -11.56 -7.04 -8.31
N PRO A 217 -12.61 -7.18 -9.14
CA PRO A 217 -13.20 -8.48 -9.44
C PRO A 217 -12.20 -9.36 -10.19
N LEU A 218 -12.18 -10.64 -9.83
CA LEU A 218 -11.47 -11.69 -10.54
C LEU A 218 -12.45 -12.49 -11.43
N ASP A 219 -11.93 -13.19 -12.42
CA ASP A 219 -12.75 -13.92 -13.41
C ASP A 219 -13.62 -15.04 -12.81
N ASP A 220 -13.26 -15.51 -11.62
CA ASP A 220 -13.95 -16.59 -10.90
C ASP A 220 -15.00 -16.11 -9.87
N GLY A 221 -15.31 -14.82 -9.86
CA GLY A 221 -16.28 -14.21 -8.94
C GLY A 221 -15.73 -13.82 -7.59
N HIS A 222 -14.45 -14.08 -7.31
CA HIS A 222 -13.74 -13.59 -6.13
C HIS A 222 -13.15 -12.20 -6.37
N GLN A 223 -12.57 -11.62 -5.33
CA GLN A 223 -12.09 -10.25 -5.37
C GLN A 223 -10.65 -10.13 -4.88
N LEU A 224 -9.95 -9.16 -5.46
CA LEU A 224 -8.69 -8.64 -4.99
C LEU A 224 -8.98 -7.33 -4.26
N ILE A 225 -8.67 -7.27 -2.98
CA ILE A 225 -9.08 -6.18 -2.10
C ILE A 225 -7.86 -5.41 -1.62
N ASP A 226 -7.75 -4.15 -2.03
CA ASP A 226 -6.72 -3.25 -1.50
C ASP A 226 -7.19 -2.63 -0.19
N THR A 227 -6.45 -2.89 0.89
CA THR A 227 -6.70 -2.26 2.18
C THR A 227 -5.99 -0.92 2.26
N PRO A 228 -6.53 0.06 2.99
CA PRO A 228 -5.78 1.27 3.30
C PRO A 228 -4.42 0.95 3.96
N GLY A 229 -3.40 1.76 3.71
CA GLY A 229 -2.10 1.60 4.35
C GLY A 229 -2.10 2.07 5.80
N ILE A 230 -1.35 1.38 6.67
CA ILE A 230 -1.16 1.80 8.06
C ILE A 230 -0.15 2.92 8.13
N ILE A 231 -0.38 3.86 9.03
CA ILE A 231 0.64 4.79 9.48
C ILE A 231 1.40 4.13 10.64
N HIS A 232 2.61 3.69 10.39
CA HIS A 232 3.47 3.20 11.45
C HIS A 232 4.28 4.38 12.01
N GLN A 233 4.04 4.77 13.26
CA GLN A 233 4.63 5.97 13.88
C GLN A 233 6.17 5.97 13.90
N HIS A 234 6.80 4.80 13.83
CA HIS A 234 8.25 4.62 13.82
C HIS A 234 8.90 4.73 12.43
N GLN A 235 8.12 4.94 11.36
CA GLN A 235 8.69 5.16 10.03
C GLN A 235 9.31 6.57 9.94
N MET A 236 10.50 6.67 9.33
CA MET A 236 11.14 7.97 9.05
C MET A 236 10.24 8.92 8.26
N ALA A 237 9.32 8.39 7.46
CA ALA A 237 8.34 9.17 6.72
C ALA A 237 7.40 10.01 7.59
N HIS A 238 7.24 9.69 8.89
CA HIS A 238 6.42 10.46 9.82
C HIS A 238 7.20 11.49 10.63
N VAL A 239 8.52 11.30 10.74
CA VAL A 239 9.42 12.17 11.52
C VAL A 239 10.05 13.25 10.65
N LEU A 240 10.28 12.94 9.36
CA LEU A 240 10.97 13.81 8.43
C LEU A 240 10.01 14.57 7.52
N SER A 241 10.38 15.79 7.13
CA SER A 241 9.68 16.51 6.08
C SER A 241 9.75 15.72 4.75
N ALA A 242 8.78 15.93 3.84
CA ALA A 242 8.80 15.28 2.52
C ALA A 242 10.07 15.61 1.72
N LYS A 243 10.70 16.76 1.98
CA LYS A 243 11.97 17.17 1.38
C LYS A 243 13.13 16.36 1.95
N ASP A 244 13.21 16.23 3.26
CA ASP A 244 14.30 15.52 3.94
C ASP A 244 14.20 14.01 3.70
N LEU A 245 12.98 13.47 3.66
CA LEU A 245 12.73 12.07 3.34
C LEU A 245 13.32 11.66 1.98
N LYS A 246 13.32 12.56 0.99
CA LYS A 246 13.94 12.30 -0.32
C LYS A 246 15.45 12.11 -0.27
N TYR A 247 16.12 12.73 0.69
CA TYR A 247 17.58 12.60 0.85
C TYR A 247 17.98 11.29 1.53
N VAL A 248 17.16 10.81 2.46
CA VAL A 248 17.46 9.59 3.22
C VAL A 248 16.85 8.32 2.60
N SER A 249 15.82 8.47 1.77
CA SER A 249 15.19 7.34 1.08
C SER A 249 15.86 7.07 -0.27
N PRO A 250 16.35 5.86 -0.52
CA PRO A 250 16.97 5.54 -1.80
C PRO A 250 15.94 5.59 -2.93
N GLN A 251 16.32 6.27 -4.01
CA GLN A 251 15.48 6.41 -5.23
C GLN A 251 15.98 5.53 -6.39
N LYS A 252 17.21 5.00 -6.26
CA LYS A 252 17.91 4.18 -7.23
C LYS A 252 18.63 3.05 -6.51
N GLU A 253 19.10 2.08 -7.28
CA GLU A 253 19.96 1.00 -6.79
C GLU A 253 21.09 1.52 -5.90
N ILE A 254 21.20 0.97 -4.70
CA ILE A 254 22.28 1.27 -3.75
C ILE A 254 23.52 0.56 -4.23
N LYS A 255 24.57 1.33 -4.48
CA LYS A 255 25.87 0.78 -4.86
C LYS A 255 26.76 0.69 -3.61
N PRO A 256 27.32 -0.48 -3.32
CA PRO A 256 28.31 -0.60 -2.25
C PRO A 256 29.47 0.40 -2.45
N ARG A 257 29.88 1.05 -1.37
CA ARG A 257 31.07 1.89 -1.35
C ARG A 257 31.97 1.39 -0.26
N THR A 258 33.26 1.29 -0.58
CA THR A 258 34.30 0.92 0.37
C THR A 258 35.07 2.17 0.79
N TYR A 259 35.22 2.36 2.07
CA TYR A 259 36.03 3.41 2.66
C TYR A 259 37.19 2.77 3.42
N GLN A 260 38.38 3.27 3.23
CA GLN A 260 39.52 2.99 4.10
C GLN A 260 39.57 4.08 5.14
N LEU A 261 39.41 3.70 6.40
CA LEU A 261 39.41 4.64 7.52
C LEU A 261 40.65 4.45 8.35
N ASP A 262 41.22 5.57 8.76
CA ASP A 262 42.23 5.62 9.84
C ASP A 262 41.52 5.81 11.19
N PRO A 263 42.18 5.44 12.31
CA PRO A 263 41.63 5.74 13.64
C PRO A 263 41.22 7.20 13.80
N GLU A 264 40.16 7.45 14.57
CA GLU A 264 39.60 8.79 14.83
C GLU A 264 38.88 9.43 13.62
N GLN A 265 38.65 8.71 12.54
CA GLN A 265 37.85 9.20 11.41
C GLN A 265 36.36 8.85 11.57
N THR A 266 35.53 9.75 11.06
CA THR A 266 34.08 9.62 11.14
C THR A 266 33.45 9.67 9.75
N ILE A 267 32.51 8.73 9.48
CA ILE A 267 31.64 8.77 8.29
C ILE A 267 30.25 9.24 8.71
N PHE A 268 29.75 10.27 8.04
CA PHE A 268 28.36 10.69 8.14
C PHE A 268 27.53 10.06 7.02
N ILE A 269 26.41 9.43 7.37
CA ILE A 269 25.53 8.76 6.44
C ILE A 269 24.23 9.55 6.32
N GLY A 270 24.11 10.34 5.23
CA GLY A 270 22.91 11.10 4.88
C GLY A 270 22.38 12.07 5.95
N GLY A 271 23.21 12.42 6.94
CA GLY A 271 22.78 13.27 8.07
C GLY A 271 21.90 12.55 9.11
N VAL A 272 21.66 11.25 8.96
CA VAL A 272 20.81 10.45 9.86
C VAL A 272 21.60 9.48 10.73
N ALA A 273 22.83 9.15 10.35
CA ALA A 273 23.70 8.28 11.11
C ALA A 273 25.15 8.72 11.03
N ARG A 274 25.93 8.31 12.02
CA ARG A 274 27.35 8.54 12.13
C ARG A 274 28.04 7.24 12.50
N PHE A 275 29.17 6.97 11.86
CA PHE A 275 30.04 5.85 12.18
C PHE A 275 31.42 6.40 12.54
N ASP A 276 31.86 6.19 13.77
CA ASP A 276 33.17 6.56 14.29
C ASP A 276 34.05 5.30 14.30
N TYR A 277 35.27 5.42 13.74
CA TYR A 277 36.23 4.32 13.66
C TYR A 277 37.43 4.58 14.55
#